data_e97b65d7bba397df151782dd2b9d9f32
#
_entry.id   e97b65d7bba397df151782dd2b9d9f32
#
_cell.length_a   1.000
_cell.length_b   1.000
_cell.length_c   1.000
_cell.angle_alpha   90.00
_cell.angle_beta   90.00
_cell.angle_gamma   90.00
#
_symmetry.space_group_name_H-M   'P 1'
#
loop_
_entity.id
_entity.type
_entity.pdbx_description
1 polymer ?
#
loop_
_entity_poly.entity_id
_entity_poly.type
_entity_poly.pdbx_seq_one_letter_code
_entity_poly.pdbx_strand_id
1 'polypeptide(L)'
;HYVLQEKRQRDHMKISGIIFDKDGTLLDFNEFWIPAAQCVIRRILSDYKIPVTDIHTEKALNSIGIIQNHVLPDGSFAWKTFLDMAIDMKPALEAMHAQAPVDTRDLEGKLTRYFDEESFAENKSIKGIGDLPAILQLLHEKSIHFGVATTDTCEAAVKCLKGLQILPLFSFFAGDQMAGDMPLKPDGRIISRAAAQWHIAPENILVVGDTINDMNFAHNGGAIAVGVSSRKQLAPAADYILDSVADVPALIRQLEQKGL
;
A
#
# COMPACT_ATOMS: atom_id res chain seq x y z
N HIS A 1 -28.52 -8.83 -7.67
CA HIS A 1 -29.29 -7.58 -7.61
C HIS A 1 -28.60 -6.63 -6.65
N TYR A 2 -27.75 -5.76 -7.15
CA TYR A 2 -27.15 -4.69 -6.36
C TYR A 2 -28.08 -3.48 -6.41
N VAL A 3 -28.46 -2.98 -5.23
CA VAL A 3 -29.25 -1.76 -5.07
C VAL A 3 -28.33 -0.60 -5.45
N LEU A 4 -28.63 0.01 -6.57
CA LEU A 4 -28.01 1.25 -7.02
C LEU A 4 -28.54 2.39 -6.14
N GLN A 5 -27.69 2.97 -5.30
CA GLN A 5 -27.93 4.32 -4.78
C GLN A 5 -27.98 5.28 -5.98
N GLU A 6 -28.93 6.19 -5.95
CA GLU A 6 -29.22 7.13 -7.05
C GLU A 6 -27.94 7.82 -7.55
N LYS A 7 -27.50 7.42 -8.75
CA LYS A 7 -26.42 8.09 -9.46
C LYS A 7 -26.93 9.45 -9.95
N ARG A 8 -26.36 10.54 -9.42
CA ARG A 8 -26.40 11.82 -10.14
C ARG A 8 -25.96 11.53 -11.57
N GLN A 9 -26.78 11.92 -12.55
CA GLN A 9 -26.44 11.94 -13.97
C GLN A 9 -25.14 12.76 -14.11
N ARG A 10 -24.02 12.07 -14.30
CA ARG A 10 -22.73 12.70 -14.58
C ARG A 10 -22.60 12.72 -16.09
N ASP A 11 -22.99 13.82 -16.71
CA ASP A 11 -22.75 14.09 -18.11
C ASP A 11 -21.22 14.05 -18.37
N HIS A 12 -20.78 13.17 -19.26
CA HIS A 12 -19.40 13.04 -19.77
C HIS A 12 -18.30 12.95 -18.70
N MET A 13 -18.25 11.85 -17.95
CA MET A 13 -17.18 11.63 -17.00
C MET A 13 -15.87 11.26 -17.73
N LYS A 14 -14.96 12.23 -17.86
CA LYS A 14 -13.61 12.01 -18.39
C LYS A 14 -12.64 11.82 -17.24
N ILE A 15 -12.10 10.63 -17.08
CA ILE A 15 -11.02 10.40 -16.12
C ILE A 15 -9.74 11.08 -16.63
N SER A 16 -9.17 11.95 -15.79
CA SER A 16 -8.01 12.77 -16.14
C SER A 16 -6.86 12.63 -15.15
N GLY A 17 -7.08 11.97 -14.00
CA GLY A 17 -6.07 11.69 -13.01
C GLY A 17 -6.31 10.36 -12.31
N ILE A 18 -5.22 9.73 -11.85
CA ILE A 18 -5.25 8.55 -11.01
C ILE A 18 -4.27 8.73 -9.86
N ILE A 19 -4.72 8.54 -8.64
CA ILE A 19 -3.87 8.46 -7.46
C ILE A 19 -3.85 7.00 -7.03
N PHE A 20 -2.67 6.40 -7.05
CA PHE A 20 -2.46 5.01 -6.64
C PHE A 20 -2.00 4.94 -5.19
N ASP A 21 -2.51 3.97 -4.44
CA ASP A 21 -1.79 3.44 -3.31
C ASP A 21 -0.54 2.67 -3.78
N LYS A 22 0.41 2.42 -2.87
CA LYS A 22 1.66 1.74 -3.17
C LYS A 22 1.58 0.23 -2.90
N ASP A 23 1.43 -0.12 -1.62
CA ASP A 23 1.55 -1.50 -1.14
C ASP A 23 0.24 -2.28 -1.38
N GLY A 24 0.33 -3.41 -2.07
CA GLY A 24 -0.85 -4.19 -2.45
C GLY A 24 -1.59 -3.67 -3.68
N THR A 25 -1.16 -2.54 -4.26
CA THR A 25 -1.76 -1.91 -5.44
C THR A 25 -0.78 -1.86 -6.61
N LEU A 26 0.35 -1.16 -6.47
CA LEU A 26 1.43 -1.14 -7.45
C LEU A 26 2.49 -2.20 -7.13
N LEU A 27 2.79 -2.37 -5.85
CA LEU A 27 3.76 -3.32 -5.33
C LEU A 27 3.04 -4.56 -4.81
N ASP A 28 3.52 -5.75 -5.20
CA ASP A 28 3.09 -6.99 -4.54
C ASP A 28 3.61 -7.00 -3.10
N PHE A 29 2.68 -6.78 -2.17
CA PHE A 29 3.00 -6.67 -0.75
C PHE A 29 3.70 -7.94 -0.22
N ASN A 30 3.20 -9.10 -0.57
CA ASN A 30 3.75 -10.36 -0.07
C ASN A 30 5.13 -10.64 -0.65
N GLU A 31 5.31 -10.45 -1.95
CA GLU A 31 6.59 -10.67 -2.65
C GLU A 31 7.70 -9.74 -2.13
N PHE A 32 7.35 -8.55 -1.66
CA PHE A 32 8.32 -7.59 -1.14
C PHE A 32 8.56 -7.75 0.37
N TRP A 33 7.49 -7.74 1.16
CA TRP A 33 7.58 -7.61 2.61
C TRP A 33 7.84 -8.93 3.34
N ILE A 34 7.43 -10.09 2.80
CA ILE A 34 7.69 -11.37 3.47
C ILE A 34 9.19 -11.69 3.50
N PRO A 35 9.97 -11.58 2.40
CA PRO A 35 11.42 -11.74 2.48
C PRO A 35 12.09 -10.72 3.41
N ALA A 36 11.62 -9.47 3.42
CA ALA A 36 12.10 -8.45 4.36
C ALA A 36 11.86 -8.86 5.82
N ALA A 37 10.64 -9.29 6.14
CA ALA A 37 10.30 -9.77 7.46
C ALA A 37 11.17 -10.96 7.89
N GLN A 38 11.43 -11.92 6.99
CA GLN A 38 12.32 -13.04 7.28
C GLN A 38 13.73 -12.57 7.65
N CYS A 39 14.30 -11.61 6.91
CA CYS A 39 15.61 -11.02 7.24
C CYS A 39 15.60 -10.32 8.59
N VAL A 40 14.59 -9.46 8.83
CA VAL A 40 14.43 -8.72 10.10
C VAL A 40 14.31 -9.67 11.27
N ILE A 41 13.45 -10.69 11.17
CA ILE A 41 13.24 -11.67 12.24
C ILE A 41 14.53 -12.44 12.55
N ARG A 42 15.29 -12.86 11.56
CA ARG A 42 16.58 -13.54 11.79
C ARG A 42 17.57 -12.65 12.55
N ARG A 43 17.59 -11.34 12.27
CA ARG A 43 18.40 -10.38 13.04
C ARG A 43 17.90 -10.25 14.48
N ILE A 44 16.58 -10.13 14.69
CA ILE A 44 15.98 -10.07 16.02
C ILE A 44 16.34 -11.34 16.84
N LEU A 45 16.19 -12.53 16.27
CA LEU A 45 16.57 -13.78 16.93
C LEU A 45 18.05 -13.76 17.35
N SER A 46 18.94 -13.31 16.47
CA SER A 46 20.38 -13.19 16.76
C SER A 46 20.65 -12.22 17.91
N ASP A 47 19.98 -11.06 17.95
CA ASP A 47 20.15 -10.05 19.01
C ASP A 47 19.78 -10.62 20.39
N TYR A 48 18.69 -11.40 20.46
CA TYR A 48 18.24 -12.05 21.69
C TYR A 48 18.93 -13.40 21.97
N LYS A 49 19.97 -13.75 21.19
CA LYS A 49 20.75 -15.01 21.33
C LYS A 49 19.89 -16.27 21.20
N ILE A 50 18.80 -16.19 20.46
CA ILE A 50 17.98 -17.32 20.06
C ILE A 50 18.61 -17.96 18.81
N PRO A 51 18.74 -19.29 18.72
CA PRO A 51 19.27 -19.94 17.53
C PRO A 51 18.49 -19.58 16.27
N VAL A 52 19.19 -19.07 15.26
CA VAL A 52 18.59 -18.66 13.98
C VAL A 52 18.35 -19.91 13.13
N THR A 53 17.21 -20.55 13.33
CA THR A 53 16.74 -21.71 12.59
C THR A 53 15.45 -21.38 11.86
N ASP A 54 15.07 -22.20 10.86
CA ASP A 54 13.81 -21.99 10.16
C ASP A 54 12.60 -22.13 11.10
N ILE A 55 12.68 -23.07 12.08
CA ILE A 55 11.62 -23.27 13.09
C ILE A 55 11.44 -22.03 13.97
N HIS A 56 12.54 -21.45 14.47
CA HIS A 56 12.46 -20.24 15.30
C HIS A 56 12.02 -19.03 14.49
N THR A 57 12.51 -18.90 13.25
CA THR A 57 12.09 -17.84 12.33
C THR A 57 10.59 -17.93 12.06
N GLU A 58 10.08 -19.11 11.73
CA GLU A 58 8.65 -19.34 11.48
C GLU A 58 7.79 -19.02 12.72
N LYS A 59 8.19 -19.46 13.91
CA LYS A 59 7.46 -19.14 15.14
C LYS A 59 7.35 -17.64 15.38
N ALA A 60 8.42 -16.89 15.15
CA ALA A 60 8.41 -15.44 15.31
C ALA A 60 7.57 -14.76 14.22
N LEU A 61 7.65 -15.20 12.97
CA LEU A 61 6.80 -14.72 11.87
C LEU A 61 5.31 -14.98 12.16
N ASN A 62 4.98 -16.18 12.64
CA ASN A 62 3.60 -16.56 12.98
C ASN A 62 3.01 -15.65 14.07
N SER A 63 3.82 -15.22 15.03
CA SER A 63 3.35 -14.33 16.11
C SER A 63 2.88 -12.96 15.63
N ILE A 64 3.36 -12.50 14.47
CA ILE A 64 2.96 -11.23 13.85
C ILE A 64 1.99 -11.41 12.68
N GLY A 65 1.52 -12.63 12.46
CA GLY A 65 0.51 -12.95 11.45
C GLY A 65 1.06 -13.28 10.06
N ILE A 66 2.33 -13.71 9.95
CA ILE A 66 2.86 -14.28 8.70
C ILE A 66 2.92 -15.80 8.86
N ILE A 67 2.03 -16.52 8.18
CA ILE A 67 1.90 -17.98 8.24
C ILE A 67 2.11 -18.57 6.86
N GLN A 68 3.06 -19.51 6.72
CA GLN A 68 3.35 -20.19 5.45
C GLN A 68 3.51 -19.20 4.27
N ASN A 69 4.23 -18.11 4.47
CA ASN A 69 4.43 -17.03 3.50
C ASN A 69 3.12 -16.31 3.05
N HIS A 70 2.13 -16.31 3.91
CA HIS A 70 0.90 -15.51 3.73
C HIS A 70 0.70 -14.57 4.92
N VAL A 71 0.36 -13.34 4.62
CA VAL A 71 0.02 -12.34 5.64
C VAL A 71 -1.46 -12.48 6.00
N LEU A 72 -1.73 -12.74 7.27
CA LEU A 72 -3.10 -12.78 7.78
C LEU A 72 -3.67 -11.36 7.86
N PRO A 73 -4.91 -11.13 7.41
CA PRO A 73 -5.52 -9.79 7.41
C PRO A 73 -5.67 -9.15 8.80
N ASP A 74 -5.77 -9.96 9.84
CA ASP A 74 -5.89 -9.56 11.24
C ASP A 74 -4.57 -9.59 12.02
N GLY A 75 -3.48 -10.05 11.39
CA GLY A 75 -2.14 -10.06 11.97
C GLY A 75 -1.55 -8.66 12.12
N SER A 76 -0.68 -8.47 13.12
CA SER A 76 -0.05 -7.15 13.34
C SER A 76 0.80 -6.69 12.17
N PHE A 77 1.40 -7.59 11.43
CA PHE A 77 2.19 -7.26 10.24
C PHE A 77 1.35 -6.64 9.11
N ALA A 78 0.05 -6.95 9.03
CA ALA A 78 -0.81 -6.50 7.94
C ALA A 78 -1.14 -5.00 7.99
N TRP A 79 -1.26 -4.41 9.20
CA TRP A 79 -1.83 -3.06 9.33
C TRP A 79 -1.53 -2.33 10.63
N LYS A 80 -0.89 -2.98 11.61
CA LYS A 80 -0.61 -2.39 12.92
C LYS A 80 0.75 -1.70 12.97
N THR A 81 1.03 -1.02 14.08
CA THR A 81 2.31 -0.35 14.32
C THR A 81 3.44 -1.32 14.68
N PHE A 82 4.69 -0.87 14.59
CA PHE A 82 5.83 -1.67 15.07
C PHE A 82 5.75 -1.95 16.57
N LEU A 83 5.11 -1.07 17.35
CA LEU A 83 4.84 -1.33 18.77
C LEU A 83 3.90 -2.53 18.94
N ASP A 84 2.81 -2.60 18.18
CA ASP A 84 1.88 -3.74 18.22
C ASP A 84 2.58 -5.03 17.79
N MET A 85 3.42 -4.97 16.76
CA MET A 85 4.23 -6.12 16.34
C MET A 85 5.19 -6.57 17.46
N ALA A 86 5.80 -5.63 18.18
CA ALA A 86 6.66 -5.93 19.31
C ALA A 86 5.88 -6.59 20.47
N ILE A 87 4.67 -6.11 20.75
CA ILE A 87 3.78 -6.70 21.76
C ILE A 87 3.41 -8.13 21.39
N ASP A 88 3.03 -8.37 20.13
CA ASP A 88 2.61 -9.71 19.65
C ASP A 88 3.81 -10.68 19.58
N MET A 89 5.02 -10.19 19.26
CA MET A 89 6.22 -11.02 19.11
C MET A 89 6.88 -11.39 20.44
N LYS A 90 6.82 -10.50 21.44
CA LYS A 90 7.51 -10.69 22.72
C LYS A 90 7.26 -12.06 23.35
N PRO A 91 6.02 -12.56 23.52
CA PRO A 91 5.78 -13.87 24.13
C PRO A 91 6.44 -15.02 23.34
N ALA A 92 6.51 -14.93 22.03
CA ALA A 92 7.15 -15.94 21.20
C ALA A 92 8.68 -15.97 21.42
N LEU A 93 9.33 -14.80 21.52
CA LEU A 93 10.77 -14.71 21.81
C LEU A 93 11.08 -15.24 23.21
N GLU A 94 10.28 -14.90 24.21
CA GLU A 94 10.44 -15.41 25.60
C GLU A 94 10.26 -16.94 25.66
N ALA A 95 9.27 -17.49 24.95
CA ALA A 95 9.04 -18.93 24.85
C ALA A 95 10.17 -19.69 24.11
N MET A 96 10.93 -19.00 23.28
CA MET A 96 12.12 -19.53 22.59
C MET A 96 13.41 -19.36 23.44
N HIS A 97 13.27 -19.03 24.73
CA HIS A 97 14.38 -18.88 25.68
C HIS A 97 15.37 -17.78 25.26
N ALA A 98 14.86 -16.58 24.99
CA ALA A 98 15.69 -15.39 24.85
C ALA A 98 16.64 -15.26 26.06
N GLN A 99 17.93 -15.07 25.79
CA GLN A 99 18.95 -14.98 26.86
C GLN A 99 19.03 -13.59 27.52
N ALA A 100 18.32 -12.62 26.93
CA ALA A 100 18.13 -11.28 27.50
C ALA A 100 16.64 -11.02 27.72
N PRO A 101 16.27 -10.20 28.72
CA PRO A 101 14.88 -9.76 28.86
C PRO A 101 14.38 -9.08 27.58
N VAL A 102 13.18 -9.47 27.12
CA VAL A 102 12.58 -8.86 25.94
C VAL A 102 11.82 -7.60 26.38
N ASP A 103 12.46 -6.45 26.23
CA ASP A 103 11.81 -5.16 26.41
C ASP A 103 11.03 -4.77 25.14
N THR A 104 9.76 -4.42 25.30
CA THR A 104 8.87 -4.12 24.16
C THR A 104 9.32 -2.88 23.38
N ARG A 105 9.85 -1.85 24.07
CA ARG A 105 10.32 -0.62 23.43
C ARG A 105 11.65 -0.83 22.70
N ASP A 106 12.55 -1.61 23.28
CA ASP A 106 13.79 -2.01 22.60
C ASP A 106 13.47 -2.82 21.34
N LEU A 107 12.52 -3.77 21.44
CA LEU A 107 12.09 -4.58 20.31
C LEU A 107 11.40 -3.73 19.22
N GLU A 108 10.53 -2.77 19.59
CA GLU A 108 9.94 -1.80 18.66
C GLU A 108 11.03 -1.03 17.91
N GLY A 109 12.02 -0.48 18.62
CA GLY A 109 13.12 0.26 18.02
C GLY A 109 13.96 -0.59 17.06
N LYS A 110 14.19 -1.87 17.38
CA LYS A 110 14.88 -2.82 16.48
C LYS A 110 14.04 -3.11 15.24
N LEU A 111 12.74 -3.39 15.40
CA LEU A 111 11.83 -3.63 14.28
C LEU A 111 11.81 -2.43 13.33
N THR A 112 11.60 -1.22 13.85
CA THR A 112 11.60 0.02 13.05
C THR A 112 12.89 0.15 12.25
N ARG A 113 14.04 0.09 12.93
CA ARG A 113 15.34 0.26 12.27
C ARG A 113 15.60 -0.82 11.22
N TYR A 114 15.32 -2.09 11.53
CA TYR A 114 15.65 -3.19 10.61
C TYR A 114 14.71 -3.22 9.41
N PHE A 115 13.42 -2.89 9.57
CA PHE A 115 12.52 -2.76 8.44
C PHE A 115 12.88 -1.55 7.55
N ASP A 116 13.29 -0.42 8.15
CA ASP A 116 13.79 0.72 7.37
C ASP A 116 15.02 0.33 6.54
N GLU A 117 16.02 -0.31 7.15
CA GLU A 117 17.21 -0.79 6.45
C GLU A 117 16.87 -1.76 5.31
N GLU A 118 15.93 -2.69 5.54
CA GLU A 118 15.47 -3.63 4.52
C GLU A 118 14.67 -2.95 3.41
N SER A 119 13.88 -1.94 3.72
CA SER A 119 13.10 -1.17 2.72
C SER A 119 14.01 -0.38 1.77
N PHE A 120 15.18 0.05 2.27
CA PHE A 120 16.14 0.86 1.52
C PHE A 120 17.31 0.06 0.93
N ALA A 121 17.35 -1.26 1.05
CA ALA A 121 18.42 -2.09 0.49
C ALA A 121 18.46 -1.97 -1.04
N GLU A 122 19.59 -1.46 -1.59
CA GLU A 122 19.76 -1.14 -3.02
C GLU A 122 19.61 -2.35 -3.96
N ASN A 123 19.78 -3.57 -3.45
CA ASN A 123 19.80 -4.81 -4.24
C ASN A 123 18.48 -5.59 -4.21
N LYS A 124 17.38 -5.02 -3.70
CA LYS A 124 16.09 -5.70 -3.70
C LYS A 124 15.42 -5.62 -5.06
N SER A 125 15.08 -6.79 -5.60
CA SER A 125 14.16 -6.88 -6.73
C SER A 125 12.77 -6.47 -6.27
N ILE A 126 12.30 -5.31 -6.72
CA ILE A 126 10.95 -4.83 -6.50
C ILE A 126 10.09 -5.34 -7.65
N LYS A 127 9.03 -6.09 -7.33
CA LYS A 127 8.13 -6.65 -8.31
C LYS A 127 6.77 -5.94 -8.25
N GLY A 128 6.36 -5.39 -9.36
CA GLY A 128 5.05 -4.78 -9.53
C GLY A 128 3.96 -5.82 -9.79
N ILE A 129 2.72 -5.41 -9.59
CA ILE A 129 1.54 -6.22 -9.92
C ILE A 129 1.26 -6.11 -11.42
N GLY A 130 1.50 -7.19 -12.15
CA GLY A 130 1.38 -7.21 -13.61
C GLY A 130 2.50 -6.46 -14.33
N ASP A 131 2.26 -6.12 -15.60
CA ASP A 131 3.17 -5.29 -16.40
C ASP A 131 2.83 -3.81 -16.22
N LEU A 132 3.22 -3.25 -15.05
CA LEU A 132 2.93 -1.85 -14.71
C LEU A 132 3.45 -0.85 -15.74
N PRO A 133 4.69 -0.96 -16.26
CA PRO A 133 5.16 -0.02 -17.28
C PRO A 133 4.26 0.03 -18.49
N ALA A 134 3.84 -1.11 -19.04
CA ALA A 134 2.95 -1.16 -20.19
C ALA A 134 1.54 -0.63 -19.86
N ILE A 135 0.99 -1.00 -18.69
CA ILE A 135 -0.34 -0.53 -18.24
C ILE A 135 -0.36 0.99 -18.08
N LEU A 136 0.64 1.55 -17.41
CA LEU A 136 0.70 2.99 -17.15
C LEU A 136 1.04 3.78 -18.42
N GLN A 137 1.85 3.23 -19.32
CA GLN A 137 2.11 3.86 -20.62
C GLN A 137 0.83 4.02 -21.45
N LEU A 138 -0.01 2.99 -21.52
CA LEU A 138 -1.31 3.06 -22.18
C LEU A 138 -2.24 4.15 -21.62
N LEU A 139 -2.21 4.34 -20.31
CA LEU A 139 -2.99 5.38 -19.63
C LEU A 139 -2.37 6.77 -19.83
N HIS A 140 -1.04 6.86 -19.84
CA HIS A 140 -0.32 8.11 -20.06
C HIS A 140 -0.56 8.67 -21.48
N GLU A 141 -0.67 7.82 -22.49
CA GLU A 141 -1.04 8.21 -23.86
C GLU A 141 -2.42 8.86 -23.97
N LYS A 142 -3.29 8.61 -22.99
CA LYS A 142 -4.60 9.27 -22.86
C LYS A 142 -4.52 10.62 -22.11
N SER A 143 -3.34 11.12 -21.82
CA SER A 143 -3.10 12.33 -21.02
C SER A 143 -3.66 12.26 -19.59
N ILE A 144 -3.63 11.07 -18.98
CA ILE A 144 -4.02 10.87 -17.58
C ILE A 144 -2.81 11.15 -16.71
N HIS A 145 -3.00 12.00 -15.68
CA HIS A 145 -1.97 12.29 -14.68
C HIS A 145 -1.89 11.18 -13.62
N PHE A 146 -0.66 10.89 -13.14
CA PHE A 146 -0.47 9.91 -12.09
C PHE A 146 0.11 10.53 -10.82
N GLY A 147 -0.45 10.10 -9.70
CA GLY A 147 0.05 10.38 -8.37
C GLY A 147 0.15 9.10 -7.53
N VAL A 148 0.94 9.15 -6.49
CA VAL A 148 1.00 8.14 -5.44
C VAL A 148 0.66 8.78 -4.10
N ALA A 149 -0.20 8.11 -3.31
CA ALA A 149 -0.49 8.46 -1.94
C ALA A 149 -0.36 7.22 -1.06
N THR A 150 0.54 7.25 -0.10
CA THR A 150 0.87 6.12 0.78
C THR A 150 0.83 6.53 2.24
N THR A 151 0.62 5.59 3.15
CA THR A 151 0.83 5.76 4.60
C THR A 151 2.30 5.61 4.99
N ASP A 152 3.14 5.12 4.09
CA ASP A 152 4.59 5.04 4.21
C ASP A 152 5.24 6.40 3.93
N THR A 153 6.55 6.50 4.07
CA THR A 153 7.28 7.75 3.76
C THR A 153 7.24 8.07 2.27
N CYS A 154 7.24 9.35 1.94
CA CYS A 154 7.33 9.80 0.55
C CYS A 154 8.62 9.30 -0.13
N GLU A 155 9.74 9.25 0.61
CA GLU A 155 11.01 8.72 0.11
C GLU A 155 10.90 7.24 -0.27
N ALA A 156 10.26 6.42 0.56
CA ALA A 156 10.01 5.00 0.26
C ALA A 156 9.16 4.83 -1.00
N ALA A 157 8.12 5.67 -1.18
CA ALA A 157 7.31 5.66 -2.40
C ALA A 157 8.14 5.98 -3.64
N VAL A 158 8.96 7.03 -3.61
CA VAL A 158 9.84 7.41 -4.74
C VAL A 158 10.82 6.29 -5.07
N LYS A 159 11.45 5.66 -4.08
CA LYS A 159 12.37 4.53 -4.29
C LYS A 159 11.64 3.32 -4.90
N CYS A 160 10.43 3.02 -4.42
CA CYS A 160 9.61 1.95 -4.98
C CYS A 160 9.28 2.21 -6.46
N LEU A 161 8.76 3.39 -6.81
CA LEU A 161 8.43 3.74 -8.19
C LEU A 161 9.67 3.72 -9.11
N LYS A 162 10.85 4.12 -8.60
CA LYS A 162 12.12 4.00 -9.31
C LYS A 162 12.50 2.54 -9.57
N GLY A 163 12.39 1.68 -8.56
CA GLY A 163 12.65 0.25 -8.69
C GLY A 163 11.69 -0.45 -9.66
N LEU A 164 10.45 -0.01 -9.73
CA LEU A 164 9.44 -0.46 -10.69
C LEU A 164 9.61 0.15 -12.10
N GLN A 165 10.56 1.06 -12.29
CA GLN A 165 10.83 1.78 -13.54
C GLN A 165 9.65 2.63 -14.07
N ILE A 166 8.81 3.12 -13.17
CA ILE A 166 7.61 3.91 -13.49
C ILE A 166 7.66 5.34 -12.91
N LEU A 167 8.67 5.68 -12.13
CA LEU A 167 8.79 7.01 -11.48
C LEU A 167 8.60 8.19 -12.46
N PRO A 168 9.16 8.19 -13.69
CA PRO A 168 9.02 9.35 -14.61
C PRO A 168 7.57 9.64 -15.03
N LEU A 169 6.65 8.70 -14.86
CA LEU A 169 5.24 8.87 -15.20
C LEU A 169 4.44 9.58 -14.10
N PHE A 170 4.98 9.66 -12.88
CA PHE A 170 4.30 10.23 -11.72
C PHE A 170 4.67 11.69 -11.52
N SER A 171 3.68 12.53 -11.31
CA SER A 171 3.83 13.98 -11.11
C SER A 171 3.34 14.48 -9.74
N PHE A 172 2.70 13.61 -8.94
CA PHE A 172 2.20 13.95 -7.61
C PHE A 172 2.56 12.86 -6.60
N PHE A 173 3.00 13.30 -5.39
CA PHE A 173 3.45 12.42 -4.34
C PHE A 173 2.86 12.88 -3.00
N ALA A 174 2.36 11.93 -2.20
CA ALA A 174 1.92 12.16 -0.84
C ALA A 174 2.28 10.95 0.03
N GLY A 175 2.93 11.20 1.14
CA GLY A 175 3.37 10.19 2.11
C GLY A 175 3.85 10.85 3.38
N ASP A 176 4.19 10.04 4.39
CA ASP A 176 4.75 10.54 5.64
C ASP A 176 6.11 11.20 5.41
N GLN A 177 6.52 12.06 6.34
CA GLN A 177 7.78 12.82 6.34
C GLN A 177 8.02 13.65 5.06
N MET A 178 6.97 13.99 4.34
CA MET A 178 7.07 14.89 3.21
C MET A 178 7.29 16.33 3.69
N ALA A 179 8.19 17.07 3.01
CA ALA A 179 8.41 18.48 3.31
C ALA A 179 7.14 19.30 3.08
N GLY A 180 6.85 20.22 3.99
CA GLY A 180 5.65 21.05 3.97
C GLY A 180 4.50 20.44 4.78
N ASP A 181 3.33 21.05 4.66
CA ASP A 181 2.10 20.69 5.41
C ASP A 181 1.24 19.70 4.60
N MET A 182 1.84 18.60 4.10
CA MET A 182 1.10 17.55 3.42
C MET A 182 0.39 16.68 4.45
N PRO A 183 -0.96 16.59 4.41
CA PRO A 183 -1.68 15.69 5.30
C PRO A 183 -1.44 14.22 4.92
N LEU A 184 -1.82 13.30 5.81
CA LEU A 184 -1.76 11.86 5.57
C LEU A 184 -3.13 11.29 5.21
N LYS A 185 -3.15 10.16 4.49
CA LYS A 185 -4.39 9.40 4.27
C LYS A 185 -5.07 9.06 5.63
N PRO A 186 -6.39 9.14 5.72
CA PRO A 186 -7.38 9.35 4.66
C PRO A 186 -7.82 10.80 4.44
N ASP A 187 -6.98 11.81 4.68
CA ASP A 187 -7.34 13.21 4.53
C ASP A 187 -7.55 13.59 3.05
N GLY A 188 -8.77 13.98 2.71
CA GLY A 188 -9.15 14.34 1.34
C GLY A 188 -8.45 15.58 0.76
N ARG A 189 -7.80 16.40 1.60
CA ARG A 189 -7.02 17.56 1.13
C ARG A 189 -5.85 17.16 0.23
N ILE A 190 -5.35 15.92 0.34
CA ILE A 190 -4.36 15.38 -0.59
C ILE A 190 -4.91 15.39 -2.02
N ILE A 191 -6.15 14.90 -2.21
CA ILE A 191 -6.81 14.87 -3.52
C ILE A 191 -7.03 16.28 -4.06
N SER A 192 -7.46 17.22 -3.20
CA SER A 192 -7.63 18.62 -3.59
C SER A 192 -6.32 19.25 -4.07
N ARG A 193 -5.18 18.91 -3.45
CA ARG A 193 -3.85 19.38 -3.89
C ARG A 193 -3.45 18.78 -5.23
N ALA A 194 -3.68 17.49 -5.45
CA ALA A 194 -3.43 16.84 -6.73
C ALA A 194 -4.31 17.43 -7.83
N ALA A 195 -5.61 17.61 -7.57
CA ALA A 195 -6.56 18.22 -8.47
C ALA A 195 -6.15 19.64 -8.89
N ALA A 196 -5.72 20.46 -7.91
CA ALA A 196 -5.21 21.81 -8.16
C ALA A 196 -3.93 21.79 -9.01
N GLN A 197 -2.98 20.92 -8.71
CA GLN A 197 -1.73 20.79 -9.47
C GLN A 197 -1.98 20.36 -10.92
N TRP A 198 -2.94 19.46 -11.13
CA TRP A 198 -3.27 18.93 -12.46
C TRP A 198 -4.33 19.77 -13.21
N HIS A 199 -4.89 20.78 -12.56
CA HIS A 199 -5.97 21.62 -13.11
C HIS A 199 -7.20 20.80 -13.55
N ILE A 200 -7.59 19.82 -12.73
CA ILE A 200 -8.76 18.96 -12.97
C ILE A 200 -9.67 18.95 -11.75
N ALA A 201 -10.93 18.53 -11.95
CA ALA A 201 -11.85 18.38 -10.83
C ALA A 201 -11.62 17.05 -10.08
N PRO A 202 -11.81 17.00 -8.74
CA PRO A 202 -11.64 15.77 -7.96
C PRO A 202 -12.47 14.58 -8.46
N GLU A 203 -13.69 14.83 -8.94
CA GLU A 203 -14.57 13.79 -9.51
C GLU A 203 -14.03 13.15 -10.81
N ASN A 204 -13.01 13.72 -11.44
CA ASN A 204 -12.31 13.17 -12.58
C ASN A 204 -11.04 12.39 -12.19
N ILE A 205 -10.84 12.16 -10.89
CA ILE A 205 -9.73 11.41 -10.33
C ILE A 205 -10.22 10.04 -9.85
N LEU A 206 -9.52 8.98 -10.24
CA LEU A 206 -9.63 7.68 -9.58
C LEU A 206 -8.64 7.61 -8.42
N VAL A 207 -9.05 7.08 -7.30
CA VAL A 207 -8.14 6.57 -6.27
C VAL A 207 -8.18 5.05 -6.35
N VAL A 208 -7.02 4.46 -6.62
CA VAL A 208 -6.86 3.01 -6.76
C VAL A 208 -6.09 2.49 -5.55
N GLY A 209 -6.70 1.60 -4.77
CA GLY A 209 -6.10 1.08 -3.55
C GLY A 209 -6.70 -0.27 -3.13
N ASP A 210 -6.06 -0.95 -2.19
CA ASP A 210 -6.45 -2.29 -1.74
C ASP A 210 -7.03 -2.32 -0.31
N THR A 211 -7.18 -1.16 0.33
CA THR A 211 -7.68 -1.04 1.71
C THR A 211 -8.93 -0.16 1.83
N ILE A 212 -9.69 -0.36 2.92
CA ILE A 212 -10.81 0.53 3.28
C ILE A 212 -10.34 1.98 3.48
N ASN A 213 -9.11 2.17 3.96
CA ASN A 213 -8.52 3.51 4.14
C ASN A 213 -8.39 4.25 2.81
N ASP A 214 -8.07 3.54 1.72
CA ASP A 214 -8.01 4.12 0.37
C ASP A 214 -9.40 4.52 -0.14
N MET A 215 -10.40 3.70 0.12
CA MET A 215 -11.78 4.00 -0.26
C MET A 215 -12.31 5.22 0.48
N ASN A 216 -12.07 5.29 1.79
CA ASN A 216 -12.42 6.47 2.60
C ASN A 216 -11.64 7.72 2.13
N PHE A 217 -10.37 7.58 1.82
CA PHE A 217 -9.55 8.64 1.27
C PHE A 217 -10.14 9.21 -0.03
N ALA A 218 -10.54 8.35 -0.97
CA ALA A 218 -11.19 8.76 -2.20
C ALA A 218 -12.45 9.59 -1.94
N HIS A 219 -13.35 9.07 -1.11
CA HIS A 219 -14.62 9.72 -0.81
C HIS A 219 -14.44 11.03 -0.05
N ASN A 220 -13.50 11.10 0.90
CA ASN A 220 -13.18 12.32 1.65
C ASN A 220 -12.69 13.44 0.73
N GLY A 221 -12.06 13.13 -0.38
CA GLY A 221 -11.58 14.08 -1.37
C GLY A 221 -12.50 14.30 -2.57
N GLY A 222 -13.65 13.62 -2.64
CA GLY A 222 -14.59 13.73 -3.75
C GLY A 222 -14.15 13.00 -5.03
N ALA A 223 -13.18 12.08 -4.93
CA ALA A 223 -12.72 11.23 -6.02
C ALA A 223 -13.51 9.92 -6.10
N ILE A 224 -13.26 9.13 -7.13
CA ILE A 224 -13.88 7.83 -7.36
C ILE A 224 -13.03 6.75 -6.69
N ALA A 225 -13.65 5.94 -5.82
CA ALA A 225 -12.99 4.87 -5.10
C ALA A 225 -12.95 3.57 -5.93
N VAL A 226 -11.76 3.11 -6.27
CA VAL A 226 -11.52 1.87 -7.00
C VAL A 226 -10.72 0.91 -6.12
N GLY A 227 -11.37 -0.15 -5.66
CA GLY A 227 -10.73 -1.20 -4.89
C GLY A 227 -10.07 -2.22 -5.83
N VAL A 228 -8.80 -2.55 -5.60
CA VAL A 228 -8.06 -3.61 -6.30
C VAL A 228 -7.73 -4.71 -5.31
N SER A 229 -8.56 -5.71 -5.24
CA SER A 229 -8.32 -6.89 -4.42
C SER A 229 -9.44 -7.89 -4.60
N SER A 230 -9.13 -9.17 -4.55
CA SER A 230 -10.13 -10.24 -4.39
C SER A 230 -10.87 -10.18 -3.04
N ARG A 231 -10.54 -9.22 -2.17
CA ARG A 231 -11.14 -9.07 -0.84
C ARG A 231 -12.52 -8.46 -0.94
N LYS A 232 -13.55 -9.28 -0.77
CA LYS A 232 -14.97 -8.86 -0.68
C LYS A 232 -15.24 -7.76 0.35
N GLN A 233 -14.31 -7.52 1.27
CA GLN A 233 -14.40 -6.51 2.32
C GLN A 233 -14.41 -5.06 1.80
N LEU A 234 -13.88 -4.81 0.60
CA LEU A 234 -13.88 -3.47 0.00
C LEU A 234 -15.22 -3.11 -0.67
N ALA A 235 -16.02 -4.10 -1.03
CA ALA A 235 -17.25 -3.92 -1.80
C ALA A 235 -18.24 -2.88 -1.19
N PRO A 236 -18.40 -2.78 0.13
CA PRO A 236 -19.30 -1.77 0.71
C PRO A 236 -18.81 -0.33 0.56
N ALA A 237 -17.49 -0.13 0.44
CA ALA A 237 -16.85 1.19 0.46
C ALA A 237 -16.34 1.64 -0.90
N ALA A 238 -16.16 0.75 -1.87
CA ALA A 238 -15.66 1.08 -3.20
C ALA A 238 -16.79 1.41 -4.18
N ASP A 239 -16.57 2.36 -5.08
CA ASP A 239 -17.46 2.62 -6.23
C ASP A 239 -17.31 1.52 -7.28
N TYR A 240 -16.08 1.00 -7.45
CA TYR A 240 -15.74 -0.09 -8.37
C TYR A 240 -14.75 -1.05 -7.70
N ILE A 241 -14.87 -2.35 -8.02
CA ILE A 241 -13.94 -3.40 -7.59
C ILE A 241 -13.35 -4.05 -8.82
N LEU A 242 -12.04 -4.16 -8.84
CA LEU A 242 -11.24 -4.81 -9.87
C LEU A 242 -10.39 -5.93 -9.23
N ASP A 243 -10.00 -6.91 -10.01
CA ASP A 243 -9.10 -7.96 -9.53
C ASP A 243 -7.68 -7.42 -9.30
N SER A 244 -7.23 -6.49 -10.16
CA SER A 244 -5.91 -5.87 -10.05
C SER A 244 -5.85 -4.51 -10.76
N VAL A 245 -4.72 -3.81 -10.56
CA VAL A 245 -4.42 -2.56 -11.29
C VAL A 245 -4.39 -2.76 -12.82
N ALA A 246 -4.16 -3.96 -13.30
CA ALA A 246 -4.17 -4.29 -14.72
C ALA A 246 -5.54 -4.07 -15.39
N ASP A 247 -6.62 -4.06 -14.61
CA ASP A 247 -7.98 -3.87 -15.11
C ASP A 247 -8.42 -2.39 -15.18
N VAL A 248 -7.60 -1.48 -14.64
CA VAL A 248 -7.91 -0.03 -14.63
C VAL A 248 -8.12 0.54 -16.04
N PRO A 249 -7.33 0.20 -17.08
CA PRO A 249 -7.60 0.69 -18.44
C PRO A 249 -8.96 0.26 -18.99
N ALA A 250 -9.43 -0.94 -18.65
CA ALA A 250 -10.74 -1.43 -19.05
C ALA A 250 -11.88 -0.67 -18.35
N LEU A 251 -11.73 -0.42 -17.05
CA LEU A 251 -12.67 0.39 -16.28
C LEU A 251 -12.81 1.80 -16.88
N ILE A 252 -11.69 2.46 -17.18
CA ILE A 252 -11.72 3.82 -17.75
C ILE A 252 -12.47 3.84 -19.07
N ARG A 253 -12.19 2.89 -19.99
CA ARG A 253 -12.95 2.77 -21.24
C ARG A 253 -14.45 2.61 -20.99
N GLN A 254 -14.84 1.80 -20.01
CA GLN A 254 -16.24 1.60 -19.66
C GLN A 254 -16.90 2.87 -19.12
N LEU A 255 -16.18 3.66 -18.31
CA LEU A 255 -16.69 4.93 -17.78
C LEU A 255 -16.86 5.98 -18.85
N GLU A 256 -15.91 6.08 -19.79
CA GLU A 256 -15.97 7.01 -20.94
C GLU A 256 -17.11 6.64 -21.91
N GLN A 257 -17.41 5.34 -22.10
CA GLN A 257 -18.49 4.89 -22.99
C GLN A 257 -19.90 5.07 -22.40
N LYS A 258 -20.05 5.04 -21.08
CA LYS A 258 -21.36 5.25 -20.43
C LYS A 258 -21.80 6.73 -20.43
N GLY A 259 -20.93 7.64 -20.81
CA GLY A 259 -21.23 9.06 -21.00
C GLY A 259 -21.65 9.42 -22.43
N LEU A 260 -21.70 8.44 -23.34
CA LEU A 260 -22.24 8.57 -24.70
C LEU A 260 -23.67 7.99 -24.75
#